data_ede7330cbbb3b54c23a7f57759f6ae17
#
_entry.id   ede7330cbbb3b54c23a7f57759f6ae17
#
_cell.length_a   1.000
_cell.length_b   1.000
_cell.length_c   1.000
_cell.angle_alpha   90.00
_cell.angle_beta   90.00
_cell.angle_gamma   90.00
#
_symmetry.space_group_name_H-M   'P 1'
#
loop_
_entity.id
_entity.type
_entity.pdbx_description
1 polymer ?
#
loop_
_entity_poly.entity_id
_entity_poly.type
_entity_poly.pdbx_seq_one_letter_code
_entity_poly.pdbx_strand_id
1 'polypeptide(L)'
;MTDHAIAEGDAAERGAAASVQTDAAPALSGNGTAELRHDAVVTPLPVAVPERSRRRWAIHSLVVDVAMLALANAVFVVDGDGYGIGALVLFDAIVVGLIAGSHGYARRLRLDALDDLRVTFTSTAVAAMTIIAIDALGSNDEPGVYSALRLWLLAAVLLAGGRLVSSVVVAWLRSSSRTAAKTIIVGAGRVGRLTAIRLLDHPEFGLHPIGFLDAEPMEISGTPLSLPVLGTSGNLARVVGGHDVECAVVAFSTDSHDDLLDLLDECERLGIRALMVPRLFERVPSRLQVTHVGGLPLLELLPTSLHSIQFAIKYAVDRLAALTLLVLLSPLLLVLSLAVAVSLGRPLLYRQDRVSLDGRRFNMLKFRTMVQAPEDVQQEERFDPDVAPGGVEGADRRTRVGTFLRRWSLDELPQLVNVLRGEMSLVGPRPERPGYVEYFREHVRRYDGRLRTKAGITGWAQIHRLRGQTSIADRVEWDNYYIENFSLWLDFKILLRTIPEALKGRAD
;
A
#
# COMPACT_ATOMS: atom_id res chain seq x y z
N MET A 1 6.53 -72.68 -7.74
CA MET A 1 7.62 -73.23 -8.56
C MET A 1 8.66 -72.14 -8.63
N THR A 2 9.58 -72.34 -7.76
CA THR A 2 11.05 -72.30 -7.80
C THR A 2 11.61 -70.89 -7.96
N ASP A 3 12.12 -70.26 -6.94
CA ASP A 3 13.24 -70.64 -6.05
C ASP A 3 14.61 -70.33 -6.67
N HIS A 4 15.39 -69.70 -5.85
CA HIS A 4 16.84 -69.66 -5.66
C HIS A 4 17.49 -68.32 -6.02
N ALA A 5 18.00 -67.67 -5.07
CA ALA A 5 18.97 -67.91 -3.97
C ALA A 5 20.29 -67.18 -4.25
N ILE A 6 20.63 -66.27 -3.38
CA ILE A 6 21.85 -66.20 -2.54
C ILE A 6 23.17 -66.60 -3.23
N ALA A 7 24.13 -65.70 -3.24
CA ALA A 7 25.51 -65.99 -2.89
C ALA A 7 26.24 -64.70 -2.48
N GLU A 8 26.64 -64.70 -1.28
CA GLU A 8 27.75 -64.07 -0.59
C GLU A 8 29.08 -64.19 -1.37
N GLY A 9 29.91 -63.22 -1.21
CA GLY A 9 31.30 -63.26 -1.64
C GLY A 9 32.09 -62.17 -0.96
N ASP A 10 32.55 -62.52 0.24
CA ASP A 10 33.48 -61.81 1.09
C ASP A 10 34.89 -61.84 0.50
N ALA A 11 35.71 -60.87 0.81
CA ALA A 11 37.16 -60.85 1.04
C ALA A 11 37.87 -59.70 0.31
N ALA A 12 38.16 -58.69 1.07
CA ALA A 12 39.53 -58.45 1.62
C ALA A 12 40.55 -57.83 0.67
N GLU A 13 40.99 -56.77 1.13
CA GLU A 13 42.34 -56.30 1.39
C GLU A 13 42.88 -55.08 0.62
N ARG A 14 43.26 -54.15 1.45
CA ARG A 14 44.48 -53.31 1.46
C ARG A 14 44.53 -52.14 0.51
N GLY A 15 44.32 -50.94 1.07
CA GLY A 15 45.48 -50.16 1.46
C GLY A 15 45.96 -49.18 0.45
N ALA A 16 45.45 -47.98 0.52
CA ALA A 16 46.22 -46.79 0.18
C ALA A 16 45.66 -45.59 0.99
N ALA A 17 46.32 -45.31 2.10
CA ALA A 17 46.18 -44.06 2.83
C ALA A 17 46.75 -42.95 1.96
N ALA A 18 45.88 -42.16 1.36
CA ALA A 18 46.24 -40.84 0.83
C ALA A 18 46.10 -39.86 1.97
N SER A 19 47.24 -39.45 2.50
CA SER A 19 47.38 -38.34 3.44
C SER A 19 46.81 -37.06 2.85
N VAL A 20 45.72 -36.60 3.42
CA VAL A 20 45.23 -35.22 3.25
C VAL A 20 46.22 -34.36 4.04
N GLN A 21 47.10 -33.68 3.29
CA GLN A 21 47.90 -32.59 3.80
C GLN A 21 46.96 -31.43 4.15
N THR A 22 46.71 -31.22 5.42
CA THR A 22 46.18 -30.00 5.96
C THR A 22 47.27 -28.94 5.82
N ASP A 23 47.17 -28.08 4.82
CA ASP A 23 47.95 -26.86 4.76
C ASP A 23 47.51 -25.99 5.97
N ALA A 24 48.39 -25.93 6.94
CA ALA A 24 48.32 -25.04 8.07
C ALA A 24 48.42 -23.59 7.57
N ALA A 25 47.41 -22.80 7.89
CA ALA A 25 47.46 -21.36 7.75
C ALA A 25 48.69 -20.79 8.45
N PRO A 26 49.41 -19.85 7.83
CA PRO A 26 50.56 -19.21 8.46
C PRO A 26 50.12 -18.44 9.69
N ALA A 27 50.76 -18.74 10.82
CA ALA A 27 50.65 -17.98 12.06
C ALA A 27 51.03 -16.53 11.84
N LEU A 28 50.09 -15.64 12.00
CA LEU A 28 50.30 -14.19 12.09
C LEU A 28 50.97 -13.91 13.47
N SER A 29 52.25 -14.00 13.54
CA SER A 29 53.05 -13.40 14.61
C SER A 29 53.61 -12.09 14.06
N GLY A 30 52.97 -11.02 14.38
CA GLY A 30 53.42 -9.67 14.09
C GLY A 30 52.65 -8.70 15.00
N ASN A 31 53.23 -8.42 16.17
CA ASN A 31 52.84 -7.30 17.01
C ASN A 31 53.05 -6.01 16.20
N GLY A 32 52.00 -5.60 15.50
CA GLY A 32 51.83 -4.28 14.95
C GLY A 32 50.49 -3.78 15.45
N THR A 33 50.50 -3.14 16.63
CA THR A 33 49.42 -2.23 17.02
C THR A 33 49.34 -1.12 15.98
N ALA A 34 48.58 -1.36 14.91
CA ALA A 34 48.06 -0.30 14.07
C ALA A 34 47.15 0.52 14.99
N GLU A 35 47.65 1.58 15.56
CA GLU A 35 46.84 2.69 16.08
C GLU A 35 45.86 3.07 14.98
N LEU A 36 44.62 2.57 15.08
CA LEU A 36 43.48 3.16 14.40
C LEU A 36 43.42 4.61 14.88
N ARG A 37 43.96 5.53 14.10
CA ARG A 37 43.71 6.95 14.28
C ARG A 37 42.22 7.18 14.26
N HIS A 38 41.65 7.23 15.43
CA HIS A 38 40.31 7.72 15.72
C HIS A 38 40.31 9.25 15.59
N ASP A 39 40.49 9.79 14.40
CA ASP A 39 40.24 11.21 14.13
C ASP A 39 39.93 11.43 12.63
N ALA A 40 38.99 10.66 12.09
CA ALA A 40 38.17 11.15 11.00
C ALA A 40 36.76 11.28 11.57
N VAL A 41 36.45 12.45 12.10
CA VAL A 41 35.10 12.93 12.23
C VAL A 41 34.54 12.89 10.82
N VAL A 42 33.87 11.78 10.48
CA VAL A 42 33.06 11.70 9.28
C VAL A 42 31.88 12.63 9.55
N THR A 43 32.09 13.89 9.21
CA THR A 43 30.99 14.83 9.06
C THR A 43 30.04 14.19 8.07
N PRO A 44 28.78 13.87 8.41
CA PRO A 44 27.84 13.38 7.43
C PRO A 44 27.71 14.49 6.38
N LEU A 45 28.24 14.22 5.18
CA LEU A 45 28.05 15.09 4.03
C LEU A 45 26.54 15.25 3.86
N PRO A 46 26.01 16.46 3.79
CA PRO A 46 24.59 16.67 3.59
C PRO A 46 24.23 16.05 2.26
N VAL A 47 23.36 15.03 2.30
CA VAL A 47 22.77 14.41 1.10
C VAL A 47 22.11 15.52 0.29
N ALA A 48 22.77 15.98 -0.74
CA ALA A 48 22.30 17.04 -1.63
C ALA A 48 21.24 16.47 -2.56
N VAL A 49 20.07 16.14 -2.01
CA VAL A 49 18.84 16.04 -2.82
C VAL A 49 18.67 17.39 -3.50
N PRO A 50 18.30 17.49 -4.81
CA PRO A 50 18.17 18.75 -5.49
C PRO A 50 17.34 19.70 -4.64
N GLU A 51 18.02 20.57 -3.91
CA GLU A 51 17.43 21.48 -2.89
C GLU A 51 16.28 22.29 -3.46
N ARG A 52 16.36 22.61 -4.75
CA ARG A 52 15.34 23.40 -5.46
C ARG A 52 13.97 22.73 -5.49
N SER A 53 13.88 21.43 -5.75
CA SER A 53 12.60 20.73 -5.87
C SER A 53 11.99 20.43 -4.48
N ARG A 54 12.82 20.06 -3.51
CA ARG A 54 12.40 19.82 -2.12
C ARG A 54 11.91 21.10 -1.46
N ARG A 55 12.64 22.20 -1.65
CA ARG A 55 12.30 23.52 -1.11
C ARG A 55 11.03 24.10 -1.72
N ARG A 56 10.84 23.96 -3.04
CA ARG A 56 9.59 24.40 -3.72
C ARG A 56 8.35 23.68 -3.17
N TRP A 57 8.42 22.39 -2.95
CA TRP A 57 7.32 21.61 -2.38
C TRP A 57 6.96 22.06 -0.97
N ALA A 58 7.95 22.18 -0.10
CA ALA A 58 7.76 22.63 1.29
C ALA A 58 7.14 24.03 1.34
N ILE A 59 7.65 24.95 0.51
CA ILE A 59 7.14 26.33 0.41
C ILE A 59 5.68 26.31 -0.08
N HIS A 60 5.36 25.55 -1.12
CA HIS A 60 4.00 25.47 -1.65
C HIS A 60 3.02 24.98 -0.58
N SER A 61 3.32 23.89 0.09
CA SER A 61 2.45 23.32 1.14
C SER A 61 2.30 24.27 2.33
N LEU A 62 3.38 24.93 2.74
CA LEU A 62 3.35 25.93 3.80
C LEU A 62 2.48 27.15 3.41
N VAL A 63 2.62 27.64 2.19
CA VAL A 63 1.81 28.77 1.70
C VAL A 63 0.32 28.43 1.67
N VAL A 64 -0.04 27.22 1.24
CA VAL A 64 -1.43 26.75 1.27
C VAL A 64 -1.95 26.72 2.71
N ASP A 65 -1.20 26.14 3.63
CA ASP A 65 -1.62 26.04 5.04
C ASP A 65 -1.78 27.43 5.67
N VAL A 66 -0.80 28.31 5.50
CA VAL A 66 -0.89 29.68 6.02
C VAL A 66 -2.06 30.45 5.44
N ALA A 67 -2.33 30.29 4.12
CA ALA A 67 -3.48 30.93 3.48
C ALA A 67 -4.82 30.40 4.03
N MET A 68 -4.93 29.09 4.27
CA MET A 68 -6.13 28.49 4.85
C MET A 68 -6.34 28.88 6.32
N LEU A 69 -5.30 28.98 7.11
CA LEU A 69 -5.35 29.46 8.49
C LEU A 69 -5.72 30.95 8.53
N ALA A 70 -5.12 31.78 7.69
CA ALA A 70 -5.48 33.20 7.59
C ALA A 70 -6.97 33.39 7.18
N LEU A 71 -7.48 32.53 6.27
CA LEU A 71 -8.89 32.53 5.89
C LEU A 71 -9.78 32.10 7.07
N ALA A 72 -9.37 31.07 7.83
CA ALA A 72 -10.09 30.62 9.01
C ALA A 72 -10.19 31.74 10.06
N ASN A 73 -9.07 32.42 10.32
CA ASN A 73 -9.02 33.54 11.26
C ASN A 73 -9.88 34.73 10.77
N ALA A 74 -9.83 35.05 9.48
CA ALA A 74 -10.63 36.14 8.91
C ALA A 74 -12.13 35.87 9.08
N VAL A 75 -12.59 34.65 8.76
CA VAL A 75 -14.00 34.25 8.94
C VAL A 75 -14.38 34.28 10.42
N PHE A 76 -13.49 33.79 11.31
CA PHE A 76 -13.71 33.75 12.75
C PHE A 76 -13.85 35.17 13.37
N VAL A 77 -12.98 36.11 12.94
CA VAL A 77 -13.00 37.51 13.44
C VAL A 77 -14.24 38.28 12.95
N VAL A 78 -14.66 38.04 11.69
CA VAL A 78 -15.86 38.73 11.14
C VAL A 78 -17.13 38.41 11.93
N ASP A 79 -17.22 37.20 12.46
CA ASP A 79 -18.40 36.78 13.26
C ASP A 79 -18.38 37.29 14.70
N GLY A 80 -17.34 38.04 15.11
CA GLY A 80 -17.31 38.76 16.41
C GLY A 80 -16.95 37.89 17.61
N ASP A 81 -16.50 36.66 17.40
CA ASP A 81 -16.05 35.76 18.49
C ASP A 81 -14.64 36.16 18.97
N GLY A 82 -14.55 36.71 20.13
CA GLY A 82 -13.54 37.53 20.74
C GLY A 82 -12.16 36.98 21.08
N TYR A 83 -11.54 36.06 20.33
CA TYR A 83 -10.12 35.79 20.57
C TYR A 83 -9.25 36.95 20.10
N GLY A 84 -8.36 37.40 20.98
CA GLY A 84 -7.35 38.37 20.60
C GLY A 84 -6.39 37.85 19.51
N ILE A 85 -5.84 38.76 18.72
CA ILE A 85 -4.88 38.43 17.64
C ILE A 85 -3.74 37.54 18.14
N GLY A 86 -3.28 37.75 19.40
CA GLY A 86 -2.23 36.92 19.99
C GLY A 86 -2.59 35.42 20.11
N ALA A 87 -3.83 35.11 20.50
CA ALA A 87 -4.31 33.72 20.61
C ALA A 87 -4.43 33.07 19.23
N LEU A 88 -4.90 33.79 18.21
CA LEU A 88 -4.98 33.31 16.83
C LEU A 88 -3.60 33.02 16.25
N VAL A 89 -2.63 33.92 16.45
CA VAL A 89 -1.24 33.73 16.01
C VAL A 89 -0.60 32.54 16.73
N LEU A 90 -0.87 32.39 18.03
CA LEU A 90 -0.38 31.23 18.79
C LEU A 90 -0.98 29.91 18.26
N PHE A 91 -2.28 29.90 17.98
CA PHE A 91 -2.95 28.73 17.37
C PHE A 91 -2.28 28.34 16.05
N ASP A 92 -2.11 29.29 15.13
CA ASP A 92 -1.49 29.07 13.83
C ASP A 92 -0.03 28.57 13.97
N ALA A 93 0.74 29.17 14.89
CA ALA A 93 2.13 28.77 15.13
C ALA A 93 2.21 27.31 15.64
N ILE A 94 1.30 26.91 16.55
CA ILE A 94 1.25 25.53 17.05
C ILE A 94 0.88 24.58 15.91
N VAL A 95 -0.16 24.89 15.11
CA VAL A 95 -0.59 24.06 13.99
C VAL A 95 0.55 23.86 12.99
N VAL A 96 1.16 24.95 12.53
CA VAL A 96 2.28 24.89 11.54
C VAL A 96 3.48 24.16 12.14
N GLY A 97 3.81 24.42 13.41
CA GLY A 97 4.92 23.76 14.11
C GLY A 97 4.73 22.25 14.24
N LEU A 98 3.54 21.78 14.60
CA LEU A 98 3.22 20.36 14.72
C LEU A 98 3.22 19.67 13.35
N ILE A 99 2.69 20.32 12.32
CA ILE A 99 2.73 19.81 10.94
C ILE A 99 4.17 19.70 10.45
N ALA A 100 5.01 20.70 10.73
CA ALA A 100 6.43 20.68 10.37
C ALA A 100 7.17 19.55 11.11
N GLY A 101 6.95 19.40 12.41
CA GLY A 101 7.55 18.35 13.22
C GLY A 101 7.15 16.93 12.82
N SER A 102 5.94 16.76 12.27
CA SER A 102 5.46 15.47 11.73
C SER A 102 5.91 15.19 10.29
N HIS A 103 6.90 15.93 9.78
CA HIS A 103 7.33 15.85 8.37
C HIS A 103 6.22 16.11 7.35
N GLY A 104 5.17 16.87 7.72
CA GLY A 104 4.04 17.19 6.85
C GLY A 104 4.41 18.01 5.61
N TYR A 105 5.56 18.68 5.63
CA TYR A 105 6.10 19.44 4.49
C TYR A 105 7.20 18.68 3.72
N ALA A 106 7.48 17.42 4.07
CA ALA A 106 8.44 16.61 3.35
C ALA A 106 7.85 16.17 1.98
N ARG A 107 8.69 16.18 0.94
CA ARG A 107 8.30 15.68 -0.38
C ARG A 107 8.09 14.16 -0.29
N ARG A 108 6.86 13.71 -0.45
CA ARG A 108 6.49 12.29 -0.50
C ARG A 108 6.36 11.83 -1.94
N LEU A 109 6.73 10.58 -2.22
CA LEU A 109 6.49 9.97 -3.53
C LEU A 109 4.99 9.87 -3.80
N ARG A 110 4.25 9.33 -2.85
CA ARG A 110 2.81 9.21 -2.93
C ARG A 110 2.15 10.36 -2.16
N LEU A 111 1.31 11.12 -2.83
CA LEU A 111 0.43 12.11 -2.22
C LEU A 111 -0.84 11.38 -1.77
N ASP A 112 -0.95 11.11 -0.49
CA ASP A 112 -2.17 10.58 0.08
C ASP A 112 -2.85 11.69 0.90
N ALA A 113 -3.84 12.33 0.29
CA ALA A 113 -4.61 13.40 0.92
C ALA A 113 -5.23 12.98 2.27
N LEU A 114 -5.56 11.69 2.41
CA LEU A 114 -6.15 11.17 3.65
C LEU A 114 -5.12 11.05 4.78
N ASP A 115 -3.84 10.79 4.47
CA ASP A 115 -2.78 10.81 5.48
C ASP A 115 -2.51 12.24 5.98
N ASP A 116 -2.63 13.23 5.09
CA ASP A 116 -2.53 14.64 5.47
C ASP A 116 -3.70 15.09 6.34
N LEU A 117 -4.91 14.56 6.14
CA LEU A 117 -6.05 14.82 7.01
C LEU A 117 -5.78 14.42 8.46
N ARG A 118 -5.21 13.24 8.69
CA ARG A 118 -4.88 12.79 10.04
C ARG A 118 -3.96 13.77 10.76
N VAL A 119 -2.87 14.19 10.10
CA VAL A 119 -1.91 15.14 10.66
C VAL A 119 -2.58 16.50 10.91
N THR A 120 -3.40 16.98 9.98
CA THR A 120 -4.13 18.24 10.08
C THR A 120 -5.08 18.23 11.27
N PHE A 121 -5.94 17.21 11.40
CA PHE A 121 -6.88 17.09 12.50
C PHE A 121 -6.18 16.99 13.85
N THR A 122 -5.12 16.19 13.96
CA THR A 122 -4.40 16.07 15.23
C THR A 122 -3.69 17.37 15.61
N SER A 123 -3.07 18.06 14.66
CA SER A 123 -2.36 19.31 14.91
C SER A 123 -3.32 20.44 15.32
N THR A 124 -4.44 20.58 14.61
CA THR A 124 -5.46 21.58 14.94
C THR A 124 -6.16 21.29 16.26
N ALA A 125 -6.43 20.00 16.60
CA ALA A 125 -7.00 19.60 17.87
C ALA A 125 -6.08 19.91 19.05
N VAL A 126 -4.78 19.63 18.93
CA VAL A 126 -3.79 19.97 19.96
C VAL A 126 -3.69 21.48 20.14
N ALA A 127 -3.68 22.26 19.04
CA ALA A 127 -3.70 23.72 19.13
C ALA A 127 -4.94 24.24 19.85
N ALA A 128 -6.13 23.75 19.50
CA ALA A 128 -7.37 24.13 20.16
C ALA A 128 -7.39 23.77 21.65
N MET A 129 -6.94 22.57 22.00
CA MET A 129 -6.82 22.17 23.41
C MET A 129 -5.84 23.04 24.18
N THR A 130 -4.76 23.50 23.54
CA THR A 130 -3.79 24.41 24.14
C THR A 130 -4.44 25.77 24.42
N ILE A 131 -5.21 26.32 23.48
CA ILE A 131 -5.95 27.57 23.69
C ILE A 131 -6.95 27.43 24.83
N ILE A 132 -7.76 26.36 24.84
CA ILE A 132 -8.71 26.07 25.92
C ILE A 132 -8.01 25.99 27.29
N ALA A 133 -6.84 25.34 27.33
CA ALA A 133 -6.09 25.23 28.58
C ALA A 133 -5.53 26.59 29.07
N ILE A 134 -5.09 27.46 28.13
CA ILE A 134 -4.66 28.82 28.47
C ILE A 134 -5.83 29.65 28.98
N ASP A 135 -7.00 29.60 28.34
CA ASP A 135 -8.23 30.28 28.75
C ASP A 135 -8.67 29.82 30.15
N ALA A 136 -8.60 28.50 30.40
CA ALA A 136 -8.97 27.95 31.70
C ALA A 136 -8.03 28.38 32.86
N LEU A 137 -6.81 28.74 32.55
CA LEU A 137 -5.79 29.22 33.51
C LEU A 137 -5.78 30.76 33.63
N GLY A 138 -6.39 31.45 32.67
CA GLY A 138 -6.50 32.91 32.61
C GLY A 138 -7.70 33.46 33.35
N SER A 139 -7.91 34.77 33.30
CA SER A 139 -9.03 35.47 33.92
C SER A 139 -10.34 35.32 33.11
N ASN A 140 -11.47 35.33 33.79
CA ASN A 140 -12.83 34.99 33.35
C ASN A 140 -13.47 35.78 32.18
N ASP A 141 -12.73 36.57 31.43
CA ASP A 141 -13.27 37.44 30.36
C ASP A 141 -12.99 36.92 28.92
N GLU A 142 -12.44 35.71 28.77
CA GLU A 142 -12.08 35.19 27.47
C GLU A 142 -13.22 34.31 26.84
N PRO A 143 -13.26 34.24 25.51
CA PRO A 143 -14.27 33.44 24.80
C PRO A 143 -14.15 31.96 25.14
N GLY A 144 -15.26 31.37 25.56
CA GLY A 144 -15.32 30.02 26.12
C GLY A 144 -15.01 28.88 25.12
N VAL A 145 -15.11 27.65 25.63
CA VAL A 145 -14.87 26.39 24.91
C VAL A 145 -15.57 26.34 23.54
N TYR A 146 -16.75 26.96 23.40
CA TYR A 146 -17.49 27.00 22.15
C TYR A 146 -16.72 27.73 21.03
N SER A 147 -16.12 28.88 21.33
CA SER A 147 -15.35 29.66 20.35
C SER A 147 -14.09 28.92 19.92
N ALA A 148 -13.42 28.24 20.88
CA ALA A 148 -12.27 27.37 20.55
C ALA A 148 -12.66 26.19 19.64
N LEU A 149 -13.77 25.52 19.92
CA LEU A 149 -14.28 24.42 19.08
C LEU A 149 -14.65 24.90 17.68
N ARG A 150 -15.25 26.09 17.58
CA ARG A 150 -15.59 26.71 16.30
C ARG A 150 -14.35 27.05 15.48
N LEU A 151 -13.35 27.69 16.10
CA LEU A 151 -12.05 27.97 15.45
C LEU A 151 -11.40 26.68 14.99
N TRP A 152 -11.36 25.66 15.87
CA TRP A 152 -10.83 24.34 15.52
C TRP A 152 -11.50 23.72 14.31
N LEU A 153 -12.86 23.69 14.31
CA LEU A 153 -13.61 23.07 13.22
C LEU A 153 -13.39 23.81 11.90
N LEU A 154 -13.41 25.14 11.93
CA LEU A 154 -13.21 25.98 10.77
C LEU A 154 -11.79 25.80 10.20
N ALA A 155 -10.77 25.87 11.05
CA ALA A 155 -9.38 25.65 10.65
C ALA A 155 -9.16 24.23 10.13
N ALA A 156 -9.71 23.21 10.79
CA ALA A 156 -9.60 21.82 10.36
C ALA A 156 -10.23 21.58 8.98
N VAL A 157 -11.43 22.13 8.74
CA VAL A 157 -12.14 21.98 7.44
C VAL A 157 -11.41 22.73 6.32
N LEU A 158 -10.99 23.98 6.56
CA LEU A 158 -10.31 24.78 5.55
C LEU A 158 -8.92 24.21 5.21
N LEU A 159 -8.12 23.83 6.21
CA LEU A 159 -6.83 23.17 5.97
C LEU A 159 -6.99 21.83 5.25
N ALA A 160 -7.96 21.01 5.66
CA ALA A 160 -8.25 19.75 5.01
C ALA A 160 -8.66 19.97 3.54
N GLY A 161 -9.54 20.92 3.28
CA GLY A 161 -9.97 21.32 1.94
C GLY A 161 -8.82 21.84 1.09
N GLY A 162 -8.01 22.76 1.61
CA GLY A 162 -6.85 23.32 0.95
C GLY A 162 -5.81 22.26 0.57
N ARG A 163 -5.50 21.34 1.49
CA ARG A 163 -4.60 20.22 1.23
C ARG A 163 -5.17 19.21 0.24
N LEU A 164 -6.47 18.92 0.30
CA LEU A 164 -7.12 18.04 -0.66
C LEU A 164 -7.04 18.64 -2.07
N VAL A 165 -7.42 19.89 -2.23
CA VAL A 165 -7.34 20.61 -3.53
C VAL A 165 -5.89 20.64 -4.01
N SER A 166 -4.94 21.01 -3.15
CA SER A 166 -3.52 21.04 -3.48
C SER A 166 -3.02 19.65 -3.93
N SER A 167 -3.40 18.57 -3.24
CA SER A 167 -2.98 17.21 -3.59
C SER A 167 -3.56 16.75 -4.92
N VAL A 168 -4.82 17.09 -5.23
CA VAL A 168 -5.45 16.80 -6.52
C VAL A 168 -4.78 17.57 -7.65
N VAL A 169 -4.54 18.88 -7.47
CA VAL A 169 -3.85 19.71 -8.47
C VAL A 169 -2.45 19.21 -8.74
N VAL A 170 -1.69 18.88 -7.69
CA VAL A 170 -0.33 18.35 -7.85
C VAL A 170 -0.33 16.96 -8.46
N ALA A 171 -1.26 16.09 -8.10
CA ALA A 171 -1.40 14.77 -8.73
C ALA A 171 -1.71 14.93 -10.24
N TRP A 172 -2.60 15.85 -10.58
CA TRP A 172 -2.92 16.17 -11.97
C TRP A 172 -1.71 16.74 -12.72
N LEU A 173 -0.96 17.67 -12.12
CA LEU A 173 0.28 18.19 -12.70
C LEU A 173 1.34 17.09 -12.86
N ARG A 174 1.51 16.20 -11.89
CA ARG A 174 2.46 15.09 -11.93
C ARG A 174 2.10 14.01 -12.96
N SER A 175 0.82 13.84 -13.27
CA SER A 175 0.39 12.90 -14.32
C SER A 175 0.77 13.35 -15.72
N SER A 176 1.16 14.61 -15.89
CA SER A 176 1.72 15.10 -17.15
C SER A 176 3.20 14.70 -17.27
N SER A 177 3.55 14.03 -18.35
CA SER A 177 4.95 13.64 -18.65
C SER A 177 5.92 14.84 -18.69
N ARG A 178 5.40 16.06 -18.83
CA ARG A 178 6.20 17.30 -18.86
C ARG A 178 6.67 17.75 -17.46
N THR A 179 5.95 17.36 -16.41
CA THR A 179 6.25 17.78 -15.02
C THR A 179 6.71 16.63 -14.14
N ALA A 180 6.62 15.40 -14.63
CA ALA A 180 7.15 14.23 -13.95
C ALA A 180 8.69 14.22 -14.02
N ALA A 181 9.33 13.78 -12.93
CA ALA A 181 10.78 13.64 -12.86
C ALA A 181 11.25 12.55 -13.83
N LYS A 182 12.10 12.91 -14.78
CA LYS A 182 12.71 11.94 -15.68
C LYS A 182 13.55 10.97 -14.88
N THR A 183 13.21 9.69 -14.99
CA THR A 183 13.75 8.63 -14.13
C THR A 183 14.48 7.60 -14.97
N ILE A 184 15.69 7.23 -14.58
CA ILE A 184 16.39 6.07 -15.12
C ILE A 184 16.29 4.89 -14.16
N ILE A 185 16.32 3.68 -14.71
CA ILE A 185 16.29 2.45 -13.93
C ILE A 185 17.61 1.70 -14.15
N VAL A 186 18.32 1.45 -13.06
CA VAL A 186 19.57 0.68 -13.09
C VAL A 186 19.23 -0.80 -12.92
N GLY A 187 19.56 -1.59 -13.94
CA GLY A 187 19.17 -2.99 -14.07
C GLY A 187 17.94 -3.18 -14.98
N ALA A 188 18.13 -3.82 -16.15
CA ALA A 188 17.08 -4.13 -17.13
C ALA A 188 16.53 -5.56 -16.99
N GLY A 189 16.82 -6.23 -15.88
CA GLY A 189 16.32 -7.54 -15.54
C GLY A 189 14.82 -7.52 -15.16
N ARG A 190 14.31 -8.65 -14.65
CA ARG A 190 12.89 -8.82 -14.30
C ARG A 190 12.35 -7.76 -13.36
N VAL A 191 13.10 -7.40 -12.30
CA VAL A 191 12.66 -6.41 -11.31
C VAL A 191 12.69 -5.00 -11.88
N GLY A 192 13.72 -4.65 -12.66
CA GLY A 192 13.78 -3.33 -13.31
C GLY A 192 12.63 -3.11 -14.29
N ARG A 193 12.30 -4.11 -15.11
CA ARG A 193 11.14 -4.03 -16.03
C ARG A 193 9.82 -3.92 -15.28
N LEU A 194 9.64 -4.71 -14.22
CA LEU A 194 8.46 -4.59 -13.35
C LEU A 194 8.35 -3.18 -12.76
N THR A 195 9.46 -2.61 -12.31
CA THR A 195 9.50 -1.24 -11.80
C THR A 195 9.12 -0.23 -12.88
N ALA A 196 9.63 -0.38 -14.11
CA ALA A 196 9.26 0.49 -15.23
C ALA A 196 7.76 0.43 -15.53
N ILE A 197 7.19 -0.76 -15.65
CA ILE A 197 5.76 -0.97 -15.90
C ILE A 197 4.93 -0.29 -14.79
N ARG A 198 5.26 -0.54 -13.53
CA ARG A 198 4.53 0.07 -12.40
C ARG A 198 4.62 1.59 -12.36
N LEU A 199 5.75 2.16 -12.72
CA LEU A 199 5.89 3.63 -12.81
C LEU A 199 5.09 4.22 -13.98
N LEU A 200 4.97 3.50 -15.09
CA LEU A 200 4.13 3.91 -16.24
C LEU A 200 2.64 3.79 -15.92
N ASP A 201 2.24 2.72 -15.20
CA ASP A 201 0.85 2.50 -14.80
C ASP A 201 0.40 3.44 -13.68
N HIS A 202 1.35 4.03 -12.94
CA HIS A 202 1.10 4.91 -11.79
C HIS A 202 1.79 6.27 -11.91
N PRO A 203 1.37 7.11 -12.88
CA PRO A 203 1.99 8.42 -13.14
C PRO A 203 1.84 9.39 -11.95
N GLU A 204 0.93 9.14 -11.01
CA GLU A 204 0.73 9.91 -9.79
C GLU A 204 1.96 9.95 -8.86
N PHE A 205 2.88 9.00 -9.00
CA PHE A 205 4.17 9.06 -8.29
C PHE A 205 5.08 10.18 -8.80
N GLY A 206 4.78 10.73 -9.98
CA GLY A 206 5.56 11.81 -10.59
C GLY A 206 6.97 11.37 -10.99
N LEU A 207 7.16 10.09 -11.30
CA LEU A 207 8.38 9.49 -11.84
C LEU A 207 8.08 8.96 -13.24
N HIS A 208 8.79 9.46 -14.25
CA HIS A 208 8.63 9.04 -15.64
C HIS A 208 9.87 8.27 -16.10
N PRO A 209 9.80 6.94 -16.22
CA PRO A 209 10.94 6.17 -16.65
C PRO A 209 11.25 6.43 -18.12
N ILE A 210 12.49 6.79 -18.43
CA ILE A 210 12.95 7.13 -19.78
C ILE A 210 13.83 6.03 -20.40
N GLY A 211 14.40 5.13 -19.58
CA GLY A 211 15.26 4.05 -20.03
C GLY A 211 15.95 3.33 -18.88
N PHE A 212 16.79 2.36 -19.29
CA PHE A 212 17.56 1.54 -18.38
C PHE A 212 19.06 1.82 -18.49
N LEU A 213 19.79 1.58 -17.39
CA LEU A 213 21.23 1.41 -17.40
C LEU A 213 21.52 -0.06 -17.04
N ASP A 214 22.15 -0.80 -17.94
CA ASP A 214 22.51 -2.18 -17.72
C ASP A 214 23.64 -2.59 -18.68
N ALA A 215 24.64 -3.27 -18.18
CA ALA A 215 25.75 -3.78 -19.01
C ALA A 215 25.35 -5.05 -19.77
N GLU A 216 24.48 -5.86 -19.15
CA GLU A 216 24.02 -7.15 -19.70
C GLU A 216 22.49 -7.26 -19.60
N PRO A 217 21.75 -6.55 -20.45
CA PRO A 217 20.29 -6.55 -20.40
C PRO A 217 19.73 -7.95 -20.71
N MET A 218 18.97 -8.50 -19.75
CA MET A 218 18.38 -9.83 -19.89
C MET A 218 17.25 -9.82 -20.93
N GLU A 219 17.31 -10.72 -21.91
CA GLU A 219 16.18 -10.98 -22.81
C GLU A 219 15.12 -11.82 -22.08
N ILE A 220 13.93 -11.26 -21.91
CA ILE A 220 12.79 -11.94 -21.30
C ILE A 220 11.76 -12.20 -22.39
N SER A 221 11.58 -13.48 -22.75
CA SER A 221 10.58 -13.89 -23.73
C SER A 221 9.17 -13.44 -23.32
N GLY A 222 8.44 -12.81 -24.25
CA GLY A 222 7.04 -12.40 -24.05
C GLY A 222 6.81 -11.05 -23.40
N THR A 223 7.85 -10.35 -22.93
CA THR A 223 7.72 -8.98 -22.41
C THR A 223 8.64 -8.04 -23.18
N PRO A 224 8.15 -7.34 -24.20
CA PRO A 224 8.99 -6.40 -24.95
C PRO A 224 9.52 -5.32 -24.01
N LEU A 225 10.79 -4.95 -24.19
CA LEU A 225 11.38 -3.82 -23.49
C LEU A 225 10.73 -2.57 -24.07
N SER A 226 9.79 -1.98 -23.34
CA SER A 226 9.09 -0.78 -23.80
C SER A 226 9.96 0.49 -23.74
N LEU A 227 11.15 0.39 -23.10
CA LEU A 227 12.08 1.49 -22.88
C LEU A 227 13.49 1.10 -23.34
N PRO A 228 14.28 2.03 -23.89
CA PRO A 228 15.64 1.76 -24.37
C PRO A 228 16.62 1.55 -23.21
N VAL A 229 17.69 0.78 -23.49
CA VAL A 229 18.89 0.78 -22.64
C VAL A 229 19.76 1.95 -23.11
N LEU A 230 19.99 2.92 -22.21
CA LEU A 230 20.69 4.18 -22.50
C LEU A 230 22.21 4.08 -22.28
N GLY A 231 22.66 3.01 -21.64
CA GLY A 231 24.07 2.75 -21.33
C GLY A 231 24.26 1.81 -20.17
N THR A 232 25.45 1.83 -19.59
CA THR A 232 25.81 1.08 -18.38
C THR A 232 25.82 2.00 -17.16
N SER A 233 25.92 1.44 -15.95
CA SER A 233 26.08 2.19 -14.68
C SER A 233 27.20 3.23 -14.74
N GLY A 234 28.35 2.87 -15.33
CA GLY A 234 29.48 3.79 -15.54
C GLY A 234 29.21 4.97 -16.50
N ASN A 235 28.11 4.96 -17.22
CA ASN A 235 27.73 6.05 -18.15
C ASN A 235 26.70 7.03 -17.53
N LEU A 236 26.44 6.95 -16.23
CA LEU A 236 25.42 7.73 -15.55
C LEU A 236 25.52 9.23 -15.85
N ALA A 237 26.68 9.83 -15.66
CA ALA A 237 26.89 11.28 -15.86
C ALA A 237 26.52 11.73 -17.28
N ARG A 238 26.89 10.94 -18.30
CA ARG A 238 26.58 11.24 -19.70
C ARG A 238 25.08 11.18 -19.95
N VAL A 239 24.39 10.17 -19.40
CA VAL A 239 22.95 9.98 -19.57
C VAL A 239 22.17 11.08 -18.83
N VAL A 240 22.60 11.44 -17.62
CA VAL A 240 22.01 12.54 -16.84
C VAL A 240 22.12 13.87 -17.59
N GLY A 241 23.29 14.19 -18.11
CA GLY A 241 23.50 15.45 -18.85
C GLY A 241 22.77 15.52 -20.20
N GLY A 242 22.57 14.36 -20.86
CA GLY A 242 21.91 14.32 -22.15
C GLY A 242 20.37 14.27 -22.10
N HIS A 243 19.78 13.85 -20.99
CA HIS A 243 18.33 13.58 -20.88
C HIS A 243 17.63 14.33 -19.74
N ASP A 244 18.32 15.23 -18.99
CA ASP A 244 17.79 15.94 -17.83
C ASP A 244 17.19 14.99 -16.79
N VAL A 245 17.93 13.97 -16.39
CA VAL A 245 17.51 12.99 -15.40
C VAL A 245 17.48 13.61 -14.01
N GLU A 246 16.39 13.39 -13.29
CA GLU A 246 16.21 13.90 -11.91
C GLU A 246 16.20 12.78 -10.86
N CYS A 247 16.00 11.53 -11.31
CA CYS A 247 15.88 10.38 -10.40
C CYS A 247 16.50 9.13 -11.02
N ALA A 248 17.20 8.35 -10.20
CA ALA A 248 17.68 7.01 -10.52
C ALA A 248 17.00 5.99 -9.60
N VAL A 249 16.49 4.89 -10.14
CA VAL A 249 15.95 3.77 -9.38
C VAL A 249 16.87 2.58 -9.56
N VAL A 250 17.61 2.23 -8.50
CA VAL A 250 18.48 1.05 -8.50
C VAL A 250 17.62 -0.17 -8.26
N ALA A 251 17.46 -0.99 -9.29
CA ALA A 251 16.84 -2.30 -9.24
C ALA A 251 17.92 -3.39 -9.12
N PHE A 252 17.59 -4.64 -9.41
CA PHE A 252 18.58 -5.71 -9.40
C PHE A 252 19.37 -5.69 -10.72
N SER A 253 20.67 -5.44 -10.62
CA SER A 253 21.62 -5.47 -11.72
C SER A 253 22.68 -6.53 -11.46
N THR A 254 23.47 -6.83 -12.49
CA THR A 254 24.66 -7.69 -12.43
C THR A 254 25.89 -6.92 -11.97
N ASP A 255 25.79 -5.61 -11.79
CA ASP A 255 26.89 -4.75 -11.34
C ASP A 255 27.41 -5.21 -9.98
N SER A 256 28.69 -5.05 -9.74
CA SER A 256 29.32 -5.35 -8.46
C SER A 256 28.81 -4.42 -7.36
N HIS A 257 29.04 -4.81 -6.11
CA HIS A 257 28.69 -3.95 -4.96
C HIS A 257 29.40 -2.59 -5.02
N ASP A 258 30.67 -2.61 -5.41
CA ASP A 258 31.50 -1.40 -5.50
C ASP A 258 31.01 -0.48 -6.63
N ASP A 259 30.66 -1.03 -7.80
CA ASP A 259 30.06 -0.25 -8.90
C ASP A 259 28.75 0.42 -8.50
N LEU A 260 27.94 -0.25 -7.67
CA LEU A 260 26.70 0.33 -7.15
C LEU A 260 26.95 1.45 -6.11
N LEU A 261 28.00 1.32 -5.30
CA LEU A 261 28.40 2.40 -4.38
C LEU A 261 28.90 3.62 -5.17
N ASP A 262 29.76 3.41 -6.17
CA ASP A 262 30.25 4.47 -7.05
C ASP A 262 29.11 5.16 -7.80
N LEU A 263 28.11 4.40 -8.24
CA LEU A 263 26.90 4.94 -8.88
C LEU A 263 26.10 5.81 -7.91
N LEU A 264 25.94 5.40 -6.64
CA LEU A 264 25.23 6.20 -5.63
C LEU A 264 25.97 7.49 -5.31
N ASP A 265 27.29 7.43 -5.19
CA ASP A 265 28.15 8.60 -4.99
C ASP A 265 28.08 9.55 -6.20
N GLU A 266 28.00 9.01 -7.41
CA GLU A 266 27.80 9.79 -8.64
C GLU A 266 26.41 10.45 -8.66
N CYS A 267 25.34 9.73 -8.25
CA CYS A 267 24.01 10.32 -8.08
C CYS A 267 24.05 11.52 -7.12
N GLU A 268 24.77 11.40 -6.00
CA GLU A 268 24.91 12.48 -5.03
C GLU A 268 25.67 13.67 -5.63
N ARG A 269 26.78 13.43 -6.32
CA ARG A 269 27.56 14.49 -6.99
C ARG A 269 26.76 15.23 -8.06
N LEU A 270 25.92 14.50 -8.82
CA LEU A 270 25.07 15.06 -9.86
C LEU A 270 23.78 15.70 -9.29
N GLY A 271 23.53 15.56 -7.98
CA GLY A 271 22.34 16.07 -7.32
C GLY A 271 21.04 15.40 -7.77
N ILE A 272 21.09 14.16 -8.29
CA ILE A 272 19.92 13.38 -8.65
C ILE A 272 19.48 12.49 -7.49
N ARG A 273 18.18 12.25 -7.42
CA ARG A 273 17.60 11.42 -6.36
C ARG A 273 17.87 9.95 -6.66
N ALA A 274 18.47 9.22 -5.72
CA ALA A 274 18.59 7.77 -5.79
C ALA A 274 17.49 7.10 -4.97
N LEU A 275 16.86 6.09 -5.54
CA LEU A 275 15.91 5.18 -4.91
C LEU A 275 16.41 3.76 -5.12
N MET A 276 16.24 2.90 -4.13
CA MET A 276 16.68 1.50 -4.24
C MET A 276 15.51 0.55 -4.01
N VAL A 277 15.40 -0.46 -4.86
CA VAL A 277 14.51 -1.60 -4.62
C VAL A 277 15.24 -2.58 -3.71
N PRO A 278 14.80 -2.77 -2.47
CA PRO A 278 15.49 -3.66 -1.55
C PRO A 278 15.36 -5.12 -1.99
N ARG A 279 16.40 -5.93 -1.74
CA ARG A 279 16.25 -7.39 -1.86
C ARG A 279 15.15 -7.87 -0.91
N LEU A 280 14.36 -8.84 -1.35
CA LEU A 280 13.17 -9.33 -0.62
C LEU A 280 12.07 -8.26 -0.48
N PHE A 281 11.95 -7.35 -1.45
CA PHE A 281 10.96 -6.28 -1.46
C PHE A 281 9.53 -6.79 -1.26
N GLU A 282 9.23 -8.05 -1.59
CA GLU A 282 7.94 -8.69 -1.37
C GLU A 282 7.61 -8.90 0.13
N ARG A 283 8.62 -8.82 1.00
CA ARG A 283 8.49 -8.98 2.45
C ARG A 283 8.72 -7.71 3.24
N VAL A 284 9.09 -6.63 2.55
CA VAL A 284 9.42 -5.35 3.19
C VAL A 284 8.13 -4.58 3.49
N PRO A 285 7.70 -4.46 4.76
CA PRO A 285 6.54 -3.65 5.13
C PRO A 285 6.86 -2.16 4.96
N SER A 286 5.84 -1.32 4.82
CA SER A 286 6.02 0.14 4.71
C SER A 286 6.54 0.79 6.01
N ARG A 287 6.50 0.07 7.12
CA ARG A 287 7.00 0.50 8.44
C ARG A 287 8.29 -0.24 8.80
N LEU A 288 9.31 -0.03 8.00
CA LEU A 288 10.63 -0.58 8.28
C LEU A 288 11.32 0.24 9.36
N GLN A 289 11.85 -0.45 10.38
CA GLN A 289 12.77 0.13 11.34
C GLN A 289 14.19 -0.26 10.95
N VAL A 290 15.04 0.75 10.80
CA VAL A 290 16.47 0.54 10.57
C VAL A 290 17.16 0.72 11.90
N THR A 291 17.75 -0.36 12.43
CA THR A 291 18.57 -0.35 13.63
C THR A 291 20.04 -0.52 13.23
N HIS A 292 20.95 0.23 13.86
CA HIS A 292 22.36 0.13 13.56
C HIS A 292 23.09 -0.66 14.66
N VAL A 293 23.85 -1.66 14.26
CA VAL A 293 24.73 -2.42 15.15
C VAL A 293 26.17 -2.26 14.68
N GLY A 294 26.97 -1.51 15.43
CA GLY A 294 28.36 -1.25 15.08
C GLY A 294 28.54 -0.58 13.70
N GLY A 295 27.62 0.30 13.31
CA GLY A 295 27.61 0.96 11.98
C GLY A 295 26.93 0.14 10.86
N LEU A 296 26.62 -1.14 11.09
CA LEU A 296 25.89 -1.97 10.13
C LEU A 296 24.37 -1.73 10.26
N PRO A 297 23.69 -1.27 9.20
CA PRO A 297 22.22 -1.12 9.22
C PRO A 297 21.55 -2.50 9.16
N LEU A 298 20.68 -2.78 10.12
CA LEU A 298 19.83 -3.95 10.16
C LEU A 298 18.38 -3.55 9.89
N LEU A 299 17.76 -4.23 8.94
CA LEU A 299 16.33 -4.09 8.66
C LEU A 299 15.56 -5.07 9.53
N GLU A 300 14.84 -4.58 10.52
CA GLU A 300 13.99 -5.42 11.36
C GLU A 300 12.67 -5.68 10.64
N LEU A 301 12.44 -6.94 10.28
CA LEU A 301 11.19 -7.41 9.70
C LEU A 301 10.27 -7.85 10.84
N LEU A 302 9.50 -6.93 11.39
CA LEU A 302 8.56 -7.25 12.46
C LEU A 302 7.39 -8.07 11.88
N PRO A 303 7.11 -9.27 12.42
CA PRO A 303 5.93 -10.01 12.03
C PRO A 303 4.68 -9.21 12.45
N THR A 304 3.74 -9.04 11.52
CA THR A 304 2.45 -8.42 11.86
C THR A 304 1.72 -9.30 12.86
N SER A 305 1.58 -8.83 14.09
CA SER A 305 0.83 -9.54 15.12
C SER A 305 -0.67 -9.45 14.83
N LEU A 306 -1.22 -10.52 14.25
CA LEU A 306 -2.64 -10.63 13.91
C LEU A 306 -3.54 -10.86 15.14
N HIS A 307 -2.94 -11.19 16.27
CA HIS A 307 -3.60 -11.31 17.58
C HIS A 307 -3.50 -10.01 18.40
N SER A 308 -3.12 -8.90 17.77
CA SER A 308 -3.05 -7.61 18.45
C SER A 308 -4.44 -7.11 18.85
N ILE A 309 -4.48 -6.31 19.92
CA ILE A 309 -5.69 -5.61 20.35
C ILE A 309 -6.35 -4.79 19.22
N GLN A 310 -5.55 -4.34 18.24
CA GLN A 310 -6.03 -3.61 17.07
C GLN A 310 -6.98 -4.45 16.20
N PHE A 311 -6.70 -5.75 16.01
CA PHE A 311 -7.61 -6.64 15.28
C PHE A 311 -8.87 -6.95 16.08
N ALA A 312 -8.77 -7.07 17.40
CA ALA A 312 -9.95 -7.22 18.26
C ALA A 312 -10.87 -5.99 18.16
N ILE A 313 -10.28 -4.78 18.24
CA ILE A 313 -11.01 -3.51 18.06
C ILE A 313 -11.61 -3.45 16.66
N LYS A 314 -10.84 -3.78 15.61
CA LYS A 314 -11.32 -3.83 14.23
C LYS A 314 -12.60 -4.66 14.11
N TYR A 315 -12.56 -5.91 14.56
CA TYR A 315 -13.70 -6.82 14.42
C TYR A 315 -14.90 -6.44 15.29
N ALA A 316 -14.69 -5.71 16.39
CA ALA A 316 -15.77 -5.12 17.17
C ALA A 316 -16.41 -3.94 16.41
N VAL A 317 -15.60 -3.04 15.88
CA VAL A 317 -16.05 -1.89 15.06
C VAL A 317 -16.77 -2.37 13.79
N ASP A 318 -16.24 -3.39 13.10
CA ASP A 318 -16.86 -3.99 11.91
C ASP A 318 -18.29 -4.49 12.23
N ARG A 319 -18.48 -5.20 13.34
CA ARG A 319 -19.79 -5.72 13.74
C ARG A 319 -20.76 -4.60 14.10
N LEU A 320 -20.30 -3.60 14.85
CA LEU A 320 -21.12 -2.45 15.21
C LEU A 320 -21.54 -1.68 13.96
N ALA A 321 -20.61 -1.39 13.07
CA ALA A 321 -20.88 -0.72 11.80
C ALA A 321 -21.83 -1.55 10.92
N ALA A 322 -21.63 -2.87 10.83
CA ALA A 322 -22.53 -3.75 10.07
C ALA A 322 -23.95 -3.76 10.65
N LEU A 323 -24.09 -3.77 11.98
CA LEU A 323 -25.40 -3.67 12.65
C LEU A 323 -26.07 -2.33 12.32
N THR A 324 -25.35 -1.23 12.49
CA THR A 324 -25.85 0.11 12.17
C THR A 324 -26.28 0.23 10.71
N LEU A 325 -25.46 -0.28 9.78
CA LEU A 325 -25.78 -0.28 8.35
C LEU A 325 -27.00 -1.16 8.04
N LEU A 326 -27.13 -2.32 8.65
CA LEU A 326 -28.30 -3.20 8.46
C LEU A 326 -29.60 -2.53 8.93
N VAL A 327 -29.56 -1.81 10.06
CA VAL A 327 -30.72 -1.05 10.57
C VAL A 327 -31.03 0.12 9.63
N LEU A 328 -30.01 0.92 9.27
CA LEU A 328 -30.20 2.10 8.42
C LEU A 328 -30.67 1.74 7.01
N LEU A 329 -30.12 0.68 6.44
CA LEU A 329 -30.45 0.21 5.09
C LEU A 329 -31.64 -0.78 5.06
N SER A 330 -32.28 -1.06 6.22
CA SER A 330 -33.39 -2.02 6.28
C SER A 330 -34.57 -1.69 5.33
N PRO A 331 -34.99 -0.42 5.13
CA PRO A 331 -36.02 -0.11 4.14
C PRO A 331 -35.56 -0.44 2.70
N LEU A 332 -34.32 -0.11 2.38
CA LEU A 332 -33.73 -0.44 1.08
C LEU A 332 -33.63 -1.96 0.87
N LEU A 333 -33.14 -2.68 1.88
CA LEU A 333 -33.05 -4.15 1.82
C LEU A 333 -34.43 -4.81 1.64
N LEU A 334 -35.47 -4.26 2.22
CA LEU A 334 -36.86 -4.72 2.03
C LEU A 334 -37.30 -4.52 0.58
N VAL A 335 -37.08 -3.32 0.02
CA VAL A 335 -37.42 -3.01 -1.39
C VAL A 335 -36.67 -3.92 -2.35
N LEU A 336 -35.36 -4.11 -2.14
CA LEU A 336 -34.54 -4.99 -2.96
C LEU A 336 -35.01 -6.47 -2.84
N SER A 337 -35.35 -6.90 -1.62
CA SER A 337 -35.88 -8.24 -1.39
C SER A 337 -37.20 -8.47 -2.16
N LEU A 338 -38.09 -7.48 -2.15
CA LEU A 338 -39.35 -7.54 -2.90
C LEU A 338 -39.08 -7.55 -4.41
N ALA A 339 -38.17 -6.72 -4.92
CA ALA A 339 -37.81 -6.70 -6.33
C ALA A 339 -37.24 -8.05 -6.80
N VAL A 340 -36.41 -8.70 -5.99
CA VAL A 340 -35.87 -10.03 -6.27
C VAL A 340 -36.99 -11.06 -6.20
N ALA A 341 -37.93 -10.98 -5.22
CA ALA A 341 -39.06 -11.87 -5.07
C ALA A 341 -39.99 -11.85 -6.31
N VAL A 342 -40.28 -10.66 -6.80
CA VAL A 342 -41.13 -10.47 -7.99
C VAL A 342 -40.41 -10.94 -9.27
N SER A 343 -39.10 -10.68 -9.40
CA SER A 343 -38.34 -10.98 -10.62
C SER A 343 -37.94 -12.47 -10.74
N LEU A 344 -37.56 -13.09 -9.62
CA LEU A 344 -36.93 -14.42 -9.59
C LEU A 344 -37.66 -15.43 -8.67
N GLY A 345 -38.64 -14.96 -7.87
CA GLY A 345 -39.26 -15.80 -6.87
C GLY A 345 -38.34 -16.16 -5.69
N ARG A 346 -38.72 -17.18 -4.90
CA ARG A 346 -37.90 -17.70 -3.79
C ARG A 346 -36.91 -18.76 -4.30
N PRO A 347 -35.74 -18.92 -3.64
CA PRO A 347 -35.19 -18.18 -2.52
C PRO A 347 -34.65 -16.79 -2.93
N LEU A 348 -34.72 -15.80 -2.03
CA LEU A 348 -34.24 -14.41 -2.27
C LEU A 348 -32.72 -14.31 -2.23
N LEU A 349 -32.09 -15.09 -1.35
CA LEU A 349 -30.66 -15.09 -1.12
C LEU A 349 -30.00 -16.28 -1.78
N TYR A 350 -28.92 -16.01 -2.45
CA TYR A 350 -27.96 -16.99 -2.94
C TYR A 350 -26.88 -17.20 -1.88
N ARG A 351 -26.50 -18.45 -1.63
CA ARG A 351 -25.45 -18.84 -0.70
C ARG A 351 -24.34 -19.49 -1.48
N GLN A 352 -23.11 -19.08 -1.22
CA GLN A 352 -21.95 -19.63 -1.89
C GLN A 352 -20.83 -19.90 -0.88
N ASP A 353 -20.30 -21.11 -0.91
CA ASP A 353 -19.15 -21.50 -0.11
C ASP A 353 -17.93 -20.66 -0.49
N ARG A 354 -17.33 -20.07 0.52
CA ARG A 354 -16.13 -19.24 0.42
C ARG A 354 -15.19 -19.53 1.57
N VAL A 355 -13.92 -19.10 1.39
CA VAL A 355 -12.86 -19.28 2.37
C VAL A 355 -12.50 -17.92 2.99
N SER A 356 -12.34 -17.90 4.31
CA SER A 356 -11.98 -16.74 5.12
C SER A 356 -10.74 -17.03 5.98
N LEU A 357 -10.62 -16.36 7.13
CA LEU A 357 -9.52 -16.47 8.10
C LEU A 357 -9.15 -17.94 8.37
N ASP A 358 -7.85 -18.24 8.33
CA ASP A 358 -7.25 -19.56 8.59
C ASP A 358 -7.82 -20.70 7.71
N GLY A 359 -8.32 -20.35 6.53
CA GLY A 359 -8.91 -21.34 5.62
C GLY A 359 -10.31 -21.82 6.02
N ARG A 360 -10.97 -21.18 6.98
CA ARG A 360 -12.34 -21.52 7.41
C ARG A 360 -13.35 -21.26 6.31
N ARG A 361 -14.18 -22.24 6.02
CA ARG A 361 -15.28 -22.13 5.06
C ARG A 361 -16.48 -21.44 5.70
N PHE A 362 -17.19 -20.62 4.93
CA PHE A 362 -18.43 -19.98 5.34
C PHE A 362 -19.35 -19.76 4.14
N ASN A 363 -20.65 -19.61 4.39
CA ASN A 363 -21.64 -19.35 3.35
C ASN A 363 -21.80 -17.84 3.14
N MET A 364 -21.20 -17.32 2.06
CA MET A 364 -21.34 -15.93 1.67
C MET A 364 -22.75 -15.66 1.14
N LEU A 365 -23.42 -14.64 1.70
CA LEU A 365 -24.77 -14.26 1.35
C LEU A 365 -24.79 -13.18 0.27
N LYS A 366 -25.61 -13.39 -0.77
CA LYS A 366 -25.89 -12.38 -1.82
C LYS A 366 -27.37 -12.41 -2.19
N PHE A 367 -27.89 -11.31 -2.72
CA PHE A 367 -29.17 -11.39 -3.42
C PHE A 367 -29.05 -12.25 -4.68
N ARG A 368 -30.07 -13.04 -4.97
CA ARG A 368 -30.12 -13.80 -6.20
C ARG A 368 -30.34 -12.86 -7.39
N THR A 369 -29.47 -12.92 -8.38
CA THR A 369 -29.46 -12.02 -9.54
C THR A 369 -29.65 -12.78 -10.86
N MET A 370 -29.57 -14.09 -10.81
CA MET A 370 -29.62 -14.99 -11.98
C MET A 370 -30.72 -16.04 -11.83
N VAL A 371 -31.26 -16.47 -12.95
CA VAL A 371 -32.11 -17.65 -13.01
C VAL A 371 -31.27 -18.90 -12.72
N GLN A 372 -31.85 -19.87 -12.05
CA GLN A 372 -31.16 -21.10 -11.69
C GLN A 372 -30.71 -21.83 -12.97
N ALA A 373 -29.47 -22.32 -12.97
CA ALA A 373 -28.98 -23.13 -14.07
C ALA A 373 -29.76 -24.45 -14.15
N PRO A 374 -29.99 -25.00 -15.35
CA PRO A 374 -30.40 -26.39 -15.53
C PRO A 374 -29.45 -27.34 -14.80
N GLU A 375 -29.92 -28.50 -14.36
CA GLU A 375 -29.14 -29.44 -13.54
C GLU A 375 -27.86 -29.93 -14.24
N ASP A 376 -27.91 -30.10 -15.55
CA ASP A 376 -26.79 -30.45 -16.42
C ASP A 376 -25.68 -29.39 -16.40
N VAL A 377 -26.02 -28.09 -16.36
CA VAL A 377 -25.09 -26.97 -16.30
C VAL A 377 -24.56 -26.73 -14.89
N GLN A 378 -25.31 -27.09 -13.84
CA GLN A 378 -24.83 -27.00 -12.45
C GLN A 378 -23.65 -27.94 -12.16
N GLN A 379 -23.57 -29.07 -12.90
CA GLN A 379 -22.43 -29.98 -12.78
C GLN A 379 -21.18 -29.47 -13.51
N GLU A 380 -21.31 -28.56 -14.47
CA GLU A 380 -20.21 -27.94 -15.22
C GLU A 380 -19.66 -26.68 -14.57
N GLU A 381 -20.27 -26.13 -13.51
CA GLU A 381 -19.68 -25.09 -12.68
C GLU A 381 -18.45 -25.61 -11.88
N ARG A 382 -17.67 -26.50 -12.51
CA ARG A 382 -16.43 -27.01 -11.97
C ARG A 382 -15.40 -25.90 -11.99
N PHE A 383 -14.54 -25.97 -11.00
CA PHE A 383 -13.31 -25.19 -10.95
C PHE A 383 -12.55 -25.34 -12.27
N ASP A 384 -12.36 -24.25 -13.00
CA ASP A 384 -11.51 -24.18 -14.17
C ASP A 384 -10.27 -23.33 -13.82
N PRO A 385 -9.08 -23.92 -13.77
CA PRO A 385 -7.86 -23.21 -13.45
C PRO A 385 -7.48 -22.15 -14.49
N ASP A 386 -7.93 -22.31 -15.72
CA ASP A 386 -7.62 -21.40 -16.83
C ASP A 386 -8.55 -20.19 -16.87
N VAL A 387 -9.67 -20.23 -16.13
CA VAL A 387 -10.62 -19.13 -16.01
C VAL A 387 -10.39 -18.34 -14.74
N ALA A 388 -10.07 -17.05 -14.88
CA ALA A 388 -9.88 -16.18 -13.72
C ALA A 388 -11.16 -16.12 -12.85
N PRO A 389 -11.04 -16.27 -11.50
CA PRO A 389 -12.21 -16.25 -10.63
C PRO A 389 -12.94 -14.91 -10.71
N GLY A 390 -14.24 -14.93 -11.04
CA GLY A 390 -15.10 -13.75 -10.97
C GLY A 390 -15.82 -13.34 -12.25
N GLY A 391 -15.69 -14.11 -13.34
CA GLY A 391 -16.51 -13.96 -14.54
C GLY A 391 -17.92 -14.56 -14.38
N VAL A 392 -18.81 -14.28 -15.34
CA VAL A 392 -20.04 -15.03 -15.53
C VAL A 392 -19.66 -16.32 -16.26
N GLU A 393 -19.64 -17.41 -15.53
CA GLU A 393 -19.37 -18.72 -16.11
C GLU A 393 -20.64 -19.17 -16.90
N GLY A 394 -20.48 -19.45 -18.19
CA GLY A 394 -21.54 -19.89 -19.06
C GLY A 394 -22.44 -18.79 -19.65
N ALA A 395 -23.64 -19.17 -20.13
CA ALA A 395 -24.59 -18.25 -20.74
C ALA A 395 -25.07 -17.17 -19.76
N ASP A 396 -25.29 -15.95 -20.24
CA ASP A 396 -25.81 -14.86 -19.41
C ASP A 396 -27.25 -15.16 -18.94
N ARG A 397 -27.38 -15.49 -17.66
CA ARG A 397 -28.65 -15.84 -16.98
C ARG A 397 -29.16 -14.67 -16.11
N ARG A 398 -28.57 -13.48 -16.24
CA ARG A 398 -28.94 -12.31 -15.44
C ARG A 398 -30.34 -11.81 -15.81
N THR A 399 -31.15 -11.50 -14.80
CA THR A 399 -32.39 -10.75 -15.01
C THR A 399 -32.11 -9.25 -15.08
N ARG A 400 -33.06 -8.46 -15.60
CA ARG A 400 -32.92 -6.98 -15.61
C ARG A 400 -32.71 -6.41 -14.21
N VAL A 401 -33.42 -6.92 -13.21
CA VAL A 401 -33.21 -6.57 -11.80
C VAL A 401 -31.83 -7.03 -11.34
N GLY A 402 -31.43 -8.25 -11.70
CA GLY A 402 -30.09 -8.76 -11.37
C GLY A 402 -28.94 -7.95 -11.96
N THR A 403 -29.06 -7.52 -13.21
CA THR A 403 -28.08 -6.62 -13.85
C THR A 403 -27.98 -5.27 -13.11
N PHE A 404 -29.13 -4.68 -12.76
CA PHE A 404 -29.15 -3.45 -11.97
C PHE A 404 -28.47 -3.63 -10.60
N LEU A 405 -28.81 -4.70 -9.86
CA LEU A 405 -28.22 -4.98 -8.55
C LEU A 405 -26.70 -5.17 -8.64
N ARG A 406 -26.19 -5.90 -9.63
CA ARG A 406 -24.76 -6.14 -9.84
C ARG A 406 -24.04 -4.87 -10.25
N ARG A 407 -24.61 -4.08 -11.15
CA ARG A 407 -24.02 -2.80 -11.58
C ARG A 407 -23.68 -1.90 -10.38
N TRP A 408 -24.58 -1.85 -9.40
CA TRP A 408 -24.40 -1.02 -8.21
C TRP A 408 -23.88 -1.77 -6.99
N SER A 409 -23.48 -3.05 -7.16
CA SER A 409 -23.02 -3.93 -6.07
C SER A 409 -24.03 -4.08 -4.92
N LEU A 410 -25.31 -3.81 -5.16
CA LEU A 410 -26.40 -3.95 -4.19
C LEU A 410 -26.69 -5.41 -3.85
N ASP A 411 -26.32 -6.32 -4.76
CA ASP A 411 -26.41 -7.76 -4.54
C ASP A 411 -25.50 -8.25 -3.40
N GLU A 412 -24.47 -7.49 -3.04
CA GLU A 412 -23.52 -7.84 -1.99
C GLU A 412 -23.92 -7.32 -0.60
N LEU A 413 -24.98 -6.47 -0.48
CA LEU A 413 -25.44 -5.94 0.82
C LEU A 413 -25.79 -7.02 1.86
N PRO A 414 -26.35 -8.20 1.52
CA PRO A 414 -26.59 -9.25 2.51
C PRO A 414 -25.31 -9.77 3.20
N GLN A 415 -24.12 -9.52 2.65
CA GLN A 415 -22.84 -9.88 3.30
C GLN A 415 -22.64 -9.13 4.62
N LEU A 416 -23.33 -8.01 4.87
CA LEU A 416 -23.34 -7.34 6.18
C LEU A 416 -23.79 -8.31 7.31
N VAL A 417 -24.65 -9.28 7.00
CA VAL A 417 -25.04 -10.34 7.94
C VAL A 417 -23.86 -11.27 8.24
N ASN A 418 -23.02 -11.59 7.22
CA ASN A 418 -21.81 -12.38 7.45
C ASN A 418 -20.78 -11.62 8.33
N VAL A 419 -20.69 -10.28 8.16
CA VAL A 419 -19.83 -9.45 9.03
C VAL A 419 -20.36 -9.45 10.46
N LEU A 420 -21.66 -9.27 10.65
CA LEU A 420 -22.29 -9.29 11.97
C LEU A 420 -22.09 -10.63 12.68
N ARG A 421 -22.18 -11.76 11.94
CA ARG A 421 -21.88 -13.11 12.44
C ARG A 421 -20.40 -13.32 12.73
N GLY A 422 -19.54 -12.44 12.22
CA GLY A 422 -18.08 -12.53 12.40
C GLY A 422 -17.39 -13.49 11.43
N GLU A 423 -18.08 -13.95 10.39
CA GLU A 423 -17.54 -14.77 9.30
C GLU A 423 -16.69 -13.94 8.32
N MET A 424 -17.06 -12.65 8.17
CA MET A 424 -16.39 -11.66 7.34
C MET A 424 -16.03 -10.39 8.15
N SER A 425 -15.36 -9.49 7.49
CA SER A 425 -15.01 -8.13 7.91
C SER A 425 -15.55 -7.13 6.88
N LEU A 426 -15.68 -5.85 7.22
CA LEU A 426 -15.99 -4.82 6.23
C LEU A 426 -14.82 -4.67 5.24
N VAL A 427 -13.59 -4.64 5.76
CA VAL A 427 -12.35 -4.48 4.98
C VAL A 427 -11.47 -5.71 5.13
N GLY A 428 -11.06 -6.30 4.02
CA GLY A 428 -10.17 -7.46 3.97
C GLY A 428 -10.00 -8.02 2.56
N PRO A 429 -9.22 -9.08 2.39
CA PRO A 429 -9.10 -9.80 1.14
C PRO A 429 -10.45 -10.31 0.62
N ARG A 430 -10.67 -10.25 -0.69
CA ARG A 430 -11.89 -10.82 -1.27
C ARG A 430 -11.91 -12.34 -1.11
N PRO A 431 -13.02 -12.93 -0.59
CA PRO A 431 -13.09 -14.37 -0.39
C PRO A 431 -13.18 -15.13 -1.71
N GLU A 432 -12.40 -16.20 -1.83
CA GLU A 432 -12.41 -17.09 -3.00
C GLU A 432 -13.12 -18.42 -2.69
N ARG A 433 -13.54 -19.15 -3.75
CA ARG A 433 -14.14 -20.50 -3.63
C ARG A 433 -13.08 -21.50 -3.16
N PRO A 434 -13.45 -22.56 -2.42
CA PRO A 434 -12.49 -23.53 -1.90
C PRO A 434 -11.57 -24.13 -2.98
N GLY A 435 -12.11 -24.55 -4.13
CA GLY A 435 -11.29 -25.12 -5.20
C GLY A 435 -10.23 -24.16 -5.76
N TYR A 436 -10.56 -22.86 -5.90
CA TYR A 436 -9.56 -21.85 -6.29
C TYR A 436 -8.50 -21.63 -5.22
N VAL A 437 -8.88 -21.67 -3.94
CA VAL A 437 -7.93 -21.54 -2.84
C VAL A 437 -6.93 -22.69 -2.84
N GLU A 438 -7.39 -23.93 -3.01
CA GLU A 438 -6.55 -25.11 -3.09
C GLU A 438 -5.57 -25.01 -4.26
N TYR A 439 -6.07 -24.69 -5.46
CA TYR A 439 -5.23 -24.51 -6.65
C TYR A 439 -4.20 -23.39 -6.48
N PHE A 440 -4.61 -22.19 -6.05
CA PHE A 440 -3.70 -21.04 -5.96
C PHE A 440 -2.67 -21.16 -4.85
N ARG A 441 -2.91 -21.95 -3.81
CA ARG A 441 -1.90 -22.28 -2.79
C ARG A 441 -0.66 -22.92 -3.39
N GLU A 442 -0.87 -23.78 -4.39
CA GLU A 442 0.24 -24.51 -5.05
C GLU A 442 0.92 -23.67 -6.13
N HIS A 443 0.19 -22.80 -6.81
CA HIS A 443 0.66 -22.12 -8.01
C HIS A 443 1.04 -20.64 -7.78
N VAL A 444 0.52 -20.00 -6.73
CA VAL A 444 0.76 -18.58 -6.47
C VAL A 444 1.55 -18.40 -5.17
N ARG A 445 2.74 -17.85 -5.31
CA ARG A 445 3.62 -17.60 -4.17
C ARG A 445 2.92 -16.71 -3.13
N ARG A 446 3.03 -17.04 -1.84
CA ARG A 446 2.46 -16.28 -0.72
C ARG A 446 0.92 -16.18 -0.70
N TYR A 447 0.23 -17.07 -1.40
CA TYR A 447 -1.22 -17.06 -1.43
C TYR A 447 -1.85 -17.19 -0.03
N ASP A 448 -1.31 -18.05 0.84
CA ASP A 448 -1.78 -18.23 2.21
C ASP A 448 -1.66 -16.97 3.07
N GLY A 449 -0.79 -16.05 2.69
CA GLY A 449 -0.65 -14.78 3.35
C GLY A 449 -1.96 -14.00 3.46
N ARG A 450 -2.82 -14.08 2.44
CA ARG A 450 -4.12 -13.40 2.39
C ARG A 450 -5.20 -14.03 3.28
N LEU A 451 -4.99 -15.27 3.72
CA LEU A 451 -5.92 -15.99 4.60
C LEU A 451 -5.65 -15.72 6.10
N ARG A 452 -4.68 -14.89 6.41
CA ARG A 452 -4.33 -14.52 7.79
C ARG A 452 -5.32 -13.55 8.44
N THR A 453 -6.25 -12.97 7.68
CA THR A 453 -7.33 -12.10 8.18
C THR A 453 -8.68 -12.57 7.66
N LYS A 454 -9.78 -12.04 8.25
CA LYS A 454 -11.11 -12.30 7.72
C LYS A 454 -11.26 -11.69 6.33
N ALA A 455 -11.99 -12.41 5.47
CA ALA A 455 -12.40 -11.92 4.17
C ALA A 455 -13.25 -10.65 4.30
N GLY A 456 -13.04 -9.68 3.38
CA GLY A 456 -13.72 -8.39 3.38
C GLY A 456 -14.82 -8.26 2.32
N ILE A 457 -15.80 -7.39 2.59
CA ILE A 457 -16.75 -6.91 1.57
C ILE A 457 -15.98 -6.04 0.57
N THR A 458 -15.11 -5.15 1.08
CA THR A 458 -14.16 -4.39 0.28
C THR A 458 -12.74 -4.66 0.74
N GLY A 459 -11.74 -4.21 -0.01
CA GLY A 459 -10.33 -4.44 0.32
C GLY A 459 -9.38 -3.61 -0.51
N TRP A 460 -8.10 -3.64 -0.14
CA TRP A 460 -7.06 -2.84 -0.78
C TRP A 460 -6.90 -3.16 -2.26
N ALA A 461 -6.83 -4.44 -2.64
CA ALA A 461 -6.81 -4.86 -4.03
C ALA A 461 -8.06 -4.39 -4.79
N GLN A 462 -9.23 -4.43 -4.15
CA GLN A 462 -10.50 -4.09 -4.77
C GLN A 462 -10.62 -2.61 -5.14
N ILE A 463 -10.16 -1.69 -4.27
CA ILE A 463 -10.16 -0.24 -4.56
C ILE A 463 -9.12 0.16 -5.61
N HIS A 464 -8.16 -0.73 -5.92
CA HIS A 464 -7.20 -0.57 -7.02
C HIS A 464 -7.62 -1.35 -8.27
N ARG A 465 -8.91 -1.69 -8.40
CA ARG A 465 -9.53 -2.35 -9.56
C ARG A 465 -9.00 -3.74 -9.88
N LEU A 466 -8.30 -4.36 -8.94
CA LEU A 466 -7.87 -5.74 -9.07
C LEU A 466 -9.03 -6.69 -8.74
N ARG A 467 -9.97 -6.84 -9.68
CA ARG A 467 -11.19 -7.65 -9.57
C ARG A 467 -11.42 -8.47 -10.85
N GLY A 468 -12.27 -9.49 -10.78
CA GLY A 468 -12.69 -10.25 -11.95
C GLY A 468 -11.52 -10.97 -12.61
N GLN A 469 -11.24 -10.72 -13.89
CA GLN A 469 -10.22 -11.39 -14.70
C GLN A 469 -8.80 -10.78 -14.55
N THR A 470 -8.52 -10.01 -13.49
CA THR A 470 -7.19 -9.49 -13.25
C THR A 470 -6.26 -10.56 -12.63
N SER A 471 -4.95 -10.37 -12.78
CA SER A 471 -3.91 -11.25 -12.22
C SER A 471 -4.14 -11.58 -10.75
N ILE A 472 -4.20 -12.88 -10.44
CA ILE A 472 -4.33 -13.34 -9.05
C ILE A 472 -3.07 -13.06 -8.24
N ALA A 473 -1.90 -13.09 -8.89
CA ALA A 473 -0.63 -12.79 -8.24
C ALA A 473 -0.60 -11.34 -7.74
N ASP A 474 -1.06 -10.39 -8.56
CA ASP A 474 -1.15 -8.99 -8.15
C ASP A 474 -2.15 -8.80 -7.00
N ARG A 475 -3.32 -9.47 -7.07
CA ARG A 475 -4.29 -9.43 -5.95
C ARG A 475 -3.68 -9.92 -4.64
N VAL A 476 -2.96 -11.03 -4.69
CA VAL A 476 -2.27 -11.61 -3.53
C VAL A 476 -1.24 -10.65 -2.97
N GLU A 477 -0.49 -9.98 -3.82
CA GLU A 477 0.50 -8.98 -3.39
C GLU A 477 -0.17 -7.79 -2.67
N TRP A 478 -1.25 -7.25 -3.25
CA TRP A 478 -1.98 -6.13 -2.67
C TRP A 478 -2.75 -6.51 -1.39
N ASP A 479 -3.30 -7.70 -1.33
CA ASP A 479 -3.96 -8.22 -0.12
C ASP A 479 -2.94 -8.45 1.01
N ASN A 480 -1.76 -8.99 0.70
CA ASN A 480 -0.67 -9.15 1.67
C ASN A 480 -0.14 -7.79 2.14
N TYR A 481 0.02 -6.82 1.23
CA TYR A 481 0.38 -5.45 1.59
C TYR A 481 -0.59 -4.87 2.63
N TYR A 482 -1.90 -5.01 2.42
CA TYR A 482 -2.92 -4.57 3.38
C TYR A 482 -2.71 -5.21 4.75
N ILE A 483 -2.51 -6.52 4.80
CA ILE A 483 -2.37 -7.27 6.04
C ILE A 483 -1.09 -6.87 6.80
N GLU A 484 0.01 -6.72 6.08
CA GLU A 484 1.32 -6.36 6.64
C GLU A 484 1.38 -4.90 7.12
N ASN A 485 0.59 -4.03 6.51
CA ASN A 485 0.53 -2.61 6.84
C ASN A 485 -0.79 -2.22 7.54
N PHE A 486 -1.48 -3.20 8.12
CA PHE A 486 -2.76 -2.99 8.76
C PHE A 486 -2.75 -1.85 9.79
N SER A 487 -3.75 -1.01 9.72
CA SER A 487 -4.13 -0.03 10.74
C SER A 487 -5.60 0.32 10.59
N LEU A 488 -6.27 0.71 11.68
CA LEU A 488 -7.65 1.20 11.62
C LEU A 488 -7.78 2.41 10.68
N TRP A 489 -6.73 3.21 10.56
CA TRP A 489 -6.67 4.32 9.60
C TRP A 489 -6.66 3.83 8.15
N LEU A 490 -5.96 2.74 7.85
CA LEU A 490 -5.97 2.14 6.51
C LEU A 490 -7.36 1.58 6.16
N ASP A 491 -8.05 0.95 7.11
CA ASP A 491 -9.43 0.52 6.94
C ASP A 491 -10.36 1.69 6.61
N PHE A 492 -10.26 2.77 7.38
CA PHE A 492 -11.03 3.99 7.13
C PHE A 492 -10.77 4.55 5.72
N LYS A 493 -9.51 4.59 5.29
CA LYS A 493 -9.16 5.02 3.92
C LYS A 493 -9.78 4.11 2.85
N ILE A 494 -9.76 2.80 3.05
CA ILE A 494 -10.34 1.85 2.11
C ILE A 494 -11.86 2.05 2.02
N LEU A 495 -12.54 2.21 3.15
CA LEU A 495 -13.99 2.46 3.18
C LEU A 495 -14.35 3.75 2.44
N LEU A 496 -13.64 4.84 2.69
CA LEU A 496 -13.86 6.11 1.97
C LEU A 496 -13.63 5.98 0.46
N ARG A 497 -12.58 5.29 0.05
CA ARG A 497 -12.27 5.05 -1.38
C ARG A 497 -13.23 4.06 -2.04
N THR A 498 -13.92 3.23 -1.28
CA THR A 498 -14.92 2.30 -1.82
C THR A 498 -16.16 3.04 -2.31
N ILE A 499 -16.55 4.16 -1.68
CA ILE A 499 -17.75 4.92 -2.03
C ILE A 499 -17.73 5.40 -3.50
N PRO A 500 -16.71 6.14 -3.98
CA PRO A 500 -16.68 6.56 -5.37
C PRO A 500 -16.56 5.41 -6.37
N GLU A 501 -15.88 4.30 -6.00
CA GLU A 501 -15.80 3.12 -6.87
C GLU A 501 -17.14 2.37 -6.95
N ALA A 502 -17.92 2.34 -5.88
CA ALA A 502 -19.28 1.80 -5.89
C ALA A 502 -20.23 2.69 -6.73
N LEU A 503 -20.08 4.02 -6.66
CA LEU A 503 -20.91 4.98 -7.40
C LEU A 503 -20.60 5.04 -8.90
N LYS A 504 -19.39 4.68 -9.34
CA LYS A 504 -19.06 4.59 -10.77
C LYS A 504 -19.76 3.44 -11.48
N GLY A 505 -20.29 2.50 -10.71
CA GLY A 505 -20.89 1.27 -11.23
C GLY A 505 -19.83 0.31 -11.81
N ARG A 506 -20.19 -0.96 -11.89
CA ARG A 506 -19.36 -1.94 -12.61
C ARG A 506 -19.64 -1.77 -14.11
N ALA A 507 -18.63 -1.46 -14.88
CA ALA A 507 -18.62 -1.76 -16.31
C ALA A 507 -18.38 -3.28 -16.40
N ASP A 508 -19.44 -4.06 -16.70
CA ASP A 508 -19.34 -5.48 -17.02
C ASP A 508 -18.83 -5.66 -18.43
#